data_c093f1f9068ff4415cefdccd9945bcf1
#
_entry.id   c093f1f9068ff4415cefdccd9945bcf1
#
_cell.length_a   1.000
_cell.length_b   1.000
_cell.length_c   1.000
_cell.angle_alpha   90.00
_cell.angle_beta   90.00
_cell.angle_gamma   90.00
#
_symmetry.space_group_name_H-M   'P 1'
#
loop_
_entity.id
_entity.type
_entity.pdbx_description
1 polymer ?
#
loop_
_entity_poly.entity_id
_entity_poly.type
_entity_poly.pdbx_seq_one_letter_code
_entity_poly.pdbx_strand_id
1 'polypeptide(L)'
;MIKNMIATFNSILLIIAIALILVHYFLDKPENNRDIAILEKVSKDQFINDMKATFGTKYDYQQLSDYYDLLNPPTRATKGSAGYDFESPISFELKSGETIKIPTGIRAVIDENWVLKIYSRSSLGFKYRLWLDNLTGIIDSDYSNSDNEGHIFIKVTNNSLEDKIVSINRGDKFAQGIFVQYGTVIDDDVVEERNGGFGSTNK
;
A
#
# COMPACT_ATOMS: atom_id res chain seq x y z
N MET A 1 -18.74 -36.02 52.90
CA MET A 1 -19.63 -35.05 52.23
C MET A 1 -18.86 -33.79 51.76
N ILE A 2 -18.18 -33.07 52.64
CA ILE A 2 -17.44 -31.81 52.29
C ILE A 2 -16.34 -32.03 51.23
N LYS A 3 -15.52 -33.08 51.30
CA LYS A 3 -14.47 -33.37 50.30
C LYS A 3 -15.04 -33.56 48.91
N ASN A 4 -16.19 -34.19 48.76
CA ASN A 4 -16.82 -34.39 47.44
C ASN A 4 -17.42 -33.09 46.89
N MET A 5 -17.94 -32.22 47.75
CA MET A 5 -18.40 -30.87 47.37
C MET A 5 -17.25 -29.99 46.85
N ILE A 6 -16.10 -30.01 47.53
CA ILE A 6 -14.90 -29.26 47.12
C ILE A 6 -14.38 -29.78 45.75
N ALA A 7 -14.34 -31.10 45.57
CA ALA A 7 -13.93 -31.69 44.31
C ALA A 7 -14.85 -31.30 43.13
N THR A 8 -16.17 -31.31 43.36
CA THR A 8 -17.17 -30.90 42.35
C THR A 8 -17.04 -29.39 42.00
N PHE A 9 -16.84 -28.56 43.02
CA PHE A 9 -16.65 -27.12 42.85
C PHE A 9 -15.39 -26.81 42.04
N ASN A 10 -14.26 -27.46 42.33
CA ASN A 10 -13.00 -27.30 41.55
C ASN A 10 -13.15 -27.77 40.11
N SER A 11 -13.92 -28.84 39.87
CA SER A 11 -14.20 -29.32 38.52
C SER A 11 -15.03 -28.32 37.71
N ILE A 12 -16.02 -27.68 38.33
CA ILE A 12 -16.85 -26.66 37.70
C ILE A 12 -15.99 -25.41 37.36
N LEU A 13 -15.15 -24.96 38.31
CA LEU A 13 -14.22 -23.84 38.07
C LEU A 13 -13.26 -24.12 36.91
N LEU A 14 -12.74 -25.35 36.83
CA LEU A 14 -11.85 -25.73 35.71
C LEU A 14 -12.58 -25.73 34.36
N ILE A 15 -13.82 -26.21 34.32
CA ILE A 15 -14.63 -26.18 33.07
C ILE A 15 -14.92 -24.75 32.65
N ILE A 16 -15.24 -23.86 33.59
CA ILE A 16 -15.47 -22.43 33.31
C ILE A 16 -14.18 -21.78 32.77
N ALA A 17 -13.03 -22.04 33.40
CA ALA A 17 -11.74 -21.51 32.93
C ALA A 17 -11.40 -21.98 31.54
N ILE A 18 -11.60 -23.27 31.23
CA ILE A 18 -11.37 -23.82 29.85
C ILE A 18 -12.35 -23.16 28.87
N ALA A 19 -13.62 -23.01 29.23
CA ALA A 19 -14.60 -22.36 28.39
C ALA A 19 -14.22 -20.90 28.08
N LEU A 20 -13.75 -20.14 29.06
CA LEU A 20 -13.28 -18.77 28.88
C LEU A 20 -12.03 -18.68 27.98
N ILE A 21 -11.08 -19.61 28.14
CA ILE A 21 -9.90 -19.71 27.27
C ILE A 21 -10.31 -20.02 25.85
N LEU A 22 -11.25 -20.96 25.65
CA LEU A 22 -11.75 -21.28 24.31
C LEU A 22 -12.50 -20.10 23.67
N VAL A 23 -13.35 -19.42 24.44
CA VAL A 23 -14.04 -18.21 23.98
C VAL A 23 -13.03 -17.13 23.56
N HIS A 24 -12.03 -16.88 24.39
CA HIS A 24 -10.95 -15.94 24.07
C HIS A 24 -10.19 -16.37 22.80
N TYR A 25 -9.80 -17.63 22.70
CA TYR A 25 -9.12 -18.18 21.52
C TYR A 25 -9.96 -18.08 20.24
N PHE A 26 -11.29 -18.25 20.32
CA PHE A 26 -12.17 -18.13 19.16
C PHE A 26 -12.50 -16.68 18.81
N LEU A 27 -12.55 -15.77 19.81
CA LEU A 27 -12.76 -14.33 19.59
C LEU A 27 -11.48 -13.65 19.06
N ASP A 28 -10.30 -14.11 19.48
CA ASP A 28 -9.02 -13.60 19.02
C ASP A 28 -8.51 -14.27 17.72
N LYS A 29 -9.30 -15.17 17.12
CA LYS A 29 -8.93 -15.60 15.75
C LYS A 29 -8.94 -14.36 14.87
N PRO A 30 -7.79 -13.99 14.26
CA PRO A 30 -7.80 -12.94 13.26
C PRO A 30 -8.84 -13.33 12.21
N GLU A 31 -9.84 -12.50 12.00
CA GLU A 31 -10.76 -12.64 10.87
C GLU A 31 -9.90 -12.57 9.60
N ASN A 32 -9.53 -13.73 9.08
CA ASN A 32 -8.68 -13.90 7.90
C ASN A 32 -9.31 -13.35 6.62
N ASN A 33 -10.39 -12.55 6.73
CA ASN A 33 -11.15 -12.05 5.59
C ASN A 33 -11.76 -10.67 5.86
N ARG A 34 -11.08 -9.81 6.65
CA ARG A 34 -11.52 -8.44 6.85
C ARG A 34 -11.06 -7.60 5.66
N ASP A 35 -11.98 -6.88 5.04
CA ASP A 35 -11.66 -5.84 4.07
C ASP A 35 -11.00 -4.69 4.83
N ILE A 36 -9.72 -4.48 4.60
CA ILE A 36 -8.87 -3.55 5.36
C ILE A 36 -8.55 -2.28 4.60
N ALA A 37 -8.84 -2.23 3.30
CA ALA A 37 -8.50 -1.09 2.47
C ALA A 37 -9.31 -1.07 1.17
N ILE A 38 -9.43 0.15 0.62
CA ILE A 38 -9.93 0.39 -0.74
C ILE A 38 -8.79 0.99 -1.55
N LEU A 39 -8.49 0.40 -2.71
CA LEU A 39 -7.64 1.00 -3.72
C LEU A 39 -8.53 1.59 -4.81
N GLU A 40 -8.44 2.88 -5.02
CA GLU A 40 -9.29 3.61 -5.97
C GLU A 40 -8.51 4.68 -6.73
N LYS A 41 -9.13 5.25 -7.76
CA LYS A 41 -8.53 6.38 -8.48
C LYS A 41 -8.71 7.68 -7.69
N VAL A 42 -7.71 8.55 -7.73
CA VAL A 42 -7.91 9.97 -7.37
C VAL A 42 -8.87 10.63 -8.36
N SER A 43 -9.32 11.84 -8.10
CA SER A 43 -10.13 12.57 -9.09
C SER A 43 -9.34 12.77 -10.40
N LYS A 44 -10.07 12.89 -11.51
CA LYS A 44 -9.46 13.15 -12.82
C LYS A 44 -8.66 14.45 -12.82
N ASP A 45 -9.16 15.48 -12.16
CA ASP A 45 -8.49 16.77 -12.07
C ASP A 45 -7.19 16.67 -11.27
N GLN A 46 -7.20 15.96 -10.14
CA GLN A 46 -5.99 15.72 -9.36
C GLN A 46 -4.93 14.97 -10.19
N PHE A 47 -5.34 13.88 -10.87
CA PHE A 47 -4.42 13.14 -11.75
C PHE A 47 -3.80 14.04 -12.83
N ILE A 48 -4.63 14.81 -13.56
CA ILE A 48 -4.16 15.67 -14.65
C ILE A 48 -3.22 16.75 -14.12
N ASN A 49 -3.56 17.37 -12.98
CA ASN A 49 -2.72 18.39 -12.36
C ASN A 49 -1.34 17.84 -11.96
N ASP A 50 -1.30 16.68 -11.33
CA ASP A 50 -0.05 16.05 -10.91
C ASP A 50 0.80 15.55 -12.09
N MET A 51 0.16 15.04 -13.13
CA MET A 51 0.84 14.67 -14.38
C MET A 51 1.47 15.89 -15.04
N LYS A 52 0.76 17.02 -15.13
CA LYS A 52 1.29 18.28 -15.66
C LYS A 52 2.40 18.85 -14.78
N ALA A 53 2.25 18.81 -13.47
CA ALA A 53 3.29 19.25 -12.53
C ALA A 53 4.58 18.39 -12.66
N THR A 54 4.44 17.11 -12.98
CA THR A 54 5.56 16.18 -13.10
C THR A 54 6.23 16.23 -14.48
N PHE A 55 5.45 16.31 -15.55
CA PHE A 55 5.93 16.15 -16.92
C PHE A 55 5.81 17.41 -17.79
N GLY A 56 5.33 18.53 -17.22
CA GLY A 56 5.14 19.79 -17.95
C GLY A 56 4.15 19.64 -19.10
N THR A 57 4.57 20.06 -20.29
CA THR A 57 3.75 20.06 -21.51
C THR A 57 3.92 18.79 -22.34
N LYS A 58 4.57 17.74 -21.82
CA LYS A 58 4.81 16.49 -22.55
C LYS A 58 3.53 15.80 -23.01
N TYR A 59 2.46 15.97 -22.25
CA TYR A 59 1.13 15.40 -22.54
C TYR A 59 0.09 16.53 -22.54
N ASP A 60 -0.80 16.55 -23.52
CA ASP A 60 -1.92 17.47 -23.53
C ASP A 60 -3.07 16.99 -22.62
N TYR A 61 -4.09 17.83 -22.46
CA TYR A 61 -5.23 17.53 -21.60
C TYR A 61 -6.00 16.29 -22.06
N GLN A 62 -6.22 16.15 -23.39
CA GLN A 62 -7.00 15.04 -23.92
C GLN A 62 -6.27 13.72 -23.73
N GLN A 63 -4.98 13.69 -23.97
CA GLN A 63 -4.14 12.51 -23.71
C GLN A 63 -4.18 12.09 -22.26
N LEU A 64 -4.07 13.03 -21.33
CA LEU A 64 -4.13 12.73 -19.89
C LEU A 64 -5.53 12.28 -19.45
N SER A 65 -6.58 12.86 -20.02
CA SER A 65 -7.95 12.42 -19.81
C SER A 65 -8.16 10.98 -20.26
N ASP A 66 -7.71 10.64 -21.45
CA ASP A 66 -7.80 9.28 -22.00
C ASP A 66 -6.97 8.28 -21.17
N TYR A 67 -5.80 8.70 -20.69
CA TYR A 67 -4.98 7.87 -19.79
C TYR A 67 -5.69 7.58 -18.47
N TYR A 68 -6.31 8.60 -17.87
CA TYR A 68 -7.09 8.44 -16.65
C TYR A 68 -8.28 7.48 -16.83
N ASP A 69 -9.00 7.58 -17.94
CA ASP A 69 -10.17 6.74 -18.19
C ASP A 69 -9.80 5.25 -18.32
N LEU A 70 -8.57 4.96 -18.76
CA LEU A 70 -8.03 3.62 -18.90
C LEU A 70 -7.30 3.09 -17.64
N LEU A 71 -7.16 3.91 -16.58
CA LEU A 71 -6.56 3.45 -15.34
C LEU A 71 -7.45 2.43 -14.64
N ASN A 72 -6.82 1.39 -14.12
CA ASN A 72 -7.47 0.42 -13.25
C ASN A 72 -6.85 0.49 -11.84
N PRO A 73 -7.67 0.35 -10.78
CA PRO A 73 -7.12 0.14 -9.44
C PRO A 73 -6.23 -1.10 -9.40
N PRO A 74 -5.17 -1.09 -8.58
CA PRO A 74 -4.27 -2.23 -8.44
C PRO A 74 -4.99 -3.51 -8.03
N THR A 75 -4.61 -4.63 -8.64
CA THR A 75 -5.21 -5.94 -8.39
C THR A 75 -4.15 -7.00 -8.11
N ARG A 76 -4.55 -8.07 -7.41
CA ARG A 76 -3.70 -9.24 -7.19
C ARG A 76 -3.70 -10.14 -8.42
N ALA A 77 -2.53 -10.68 -8.76
CA ALA A 77 -2.40 -11.56 -9.92
C ALA A 77 -3.07 -12.93 -9.71
N THR A 78 -3.07 -13.45 -8.48
CA THR A 78 -3.65 -14.76 -8.12
C THR A 78 -4.30 -14.71 -6.75
N LYS A 79 -5.12 -15.71 -6.42
CA LYS A 79 -5.77 -15.84 -5.10
C LYS A 79 -4.75 -15.86 -3.94
N GLY A 80 -3.57 -16.43 -4.14
CA GLY A 80 -2.51 -16.53 -3.13
C GLY A 80 -1.49 -15.39 -3.15
N SER A 81 -1.60 -14.42 -4.09
CA SER A 81 -0.70 -13.27 -4.13
C SER A 81 -1.03 -12.30 -3.00
N ALA A 82 -0.02 -11.83 -2.27
CA ALA A 82 -0.15 -10.73 -1.32
C ALA A 82 -0.10 -9.36 -2.01
N GLY A 83 0.63 -9.26 -3.13
CA GLY A 83 0.89 -8.01 -3.83
C GLY A 83 -0.24 -7.58 -4.74
N TYR A 84 -0.60 -6.30 -4.65
CA TYR A 84 -1.46 -5.59 -5.59
C TYR A 84 -0.58 -4.90 -6.62
N ASP A 85 -0.69 -5.28 -7.89
CA ASP A 85 0.12 -4.76 -8.97
C ASP A 85 -0.34 -3.37 -9.41
N PHE A 86 0.59 -2.41 -9.45
CA PHE A 86 0.38 -1.06 -9.98
C PHE A 86 0.78 -1.02 -11.45
N GLU A 87 -0.17 -0.60 -12.29
CA GLU A 87 0.04 -0.38 -13.72
C GLU A 87 0.59 1.03 -13.98
N SER A 88 1.48 1.16 -14.96
CA SER A 88 1.98 2.47 -15.36
C SER A 88 0.93 3.23 -16.18
N PRO A 89 0.59 4.48 -15.81
CA PRO A 89 -0.33 5.31 -16.59
C PRO A 89 0.27 5.78 -17.92
N ILE A 90 1.58 5.66 -18.10
CA ILE A 90 2.33 6.12 -19.27
C ILE A 90 3.36 5.09 -19.74
N SER A 91 3.77 5.18 -21.00
CA SER A 91 4.94 4.47 -21.47
C SER A 91 6.21 5.27 -21.19
N PHE A 92 7.28 4.58 -20.78
CA PHE A 92 8.59 5.20 -20.55
C PHE A 92 9.73 4.22 -20.77
N GLU A 93 10.91 4.78 -21.02
CA GLU A 93 12.16 4.05 -21.05
C GLU A 93 13.15 4.69 -20.06
N LEU A 94 13.96 3.87 -19.41
CA LEU A 94 15.05 4.31 -18.54
C LEU A 94 16.33 3.60 -18.95
N LYS A 95 17.34 4.36 -19.32
CA LYS A 95 18.73 3.86 -19.41
C LYS A 95 19.28 3.63 -18.00
N SER A 96 20.40 2.93 -17.93
CA SER A 96 21.13 2.77 -16.66
C SER A 96 21.41 4.13 -15.99
N GLY A 97 21.08 4.27 -14.72
CA GLY A 97 21.19 5.49 -13.93
C GLY A 97 20.02 6.48 -14.06
N GLU A 98 19.12 6.28 -15.02
CA GLU A 98 17.98 7.19 -15.21
C GLU A 98 16.84 6.87 -14.23
N THR A 99 16.13 7.93 -13.84
CA THR A 99 15.05 7.92 -12.86
C THR A 99 13.79 8.55 -13.42
N ILE A 100 12.63 8.04 -13.02
CA ILE A 100 11.32 8.63 -13.30
C ILE A 100 10.44 8.64 -12.05
N LYS A 101 9.71 9.75 -11.83
CA LYS A 101 8.63 9.83 -10.85
C LYS A 101 7.29 9.75 -11.58
N ILE A 102 6.44 8.83 -11.16
CA ILE A 102 5.16 8.54 -11.82
C ILE A 102 4.02 8.82 -10.85
N PRO A 103 3.16 9.82 -11.12
CA PRO A 103 1.85 9.94 -10.50
C PRO A 103 0.99 8.76 -10.97
N THR A 104 0.61 7.87 -10.05
CA THR A 104 -0.04 6.59 -10.43
C THR A 104 -1.51 6.72 -10.81
N GLY A 105 -2.15 7.82 -10.40
CA GLY A 105 -3.60 8.00 -10.49
C GLY A 105 -4.38 7.25 -9.41
N ILE A 106 -3.68 6.64 -8.46
CA ILE A 106 -4.26 5.75 -7.44
C ILE A 106 -4.07 6.35 -6.05
N ARG A 107 -5.07 6.16 -5.19
CA ARG A 107 -5.03 6.40 -3.74
C ARG A 107 -5.42 5.13 -2.99
N ALA A 108 -5.12 5.10 -1.70
CA ALA A 108 -5.49 4.01 -0.81
C ALA A 108 -6.21 4.58 0.41
N VAL A 109 -7.44 4.14 0.66
CA VAL A 109 -8.14 4.35 1.94
C VAL A 109 -7.89 3.10 2.76
N ILE A 110 -7.24 3.24 3.91
CA ILE A 110 -6.68 2.13 4.66
C ILE A 110 -7.21 2.19 6.10
N ASP A 111 -7.62 1.06 6.66
CA ASP A 111 -7.97 0.94 8.08
C ASP A 111 -6.79 1.32 8.97
N GLU A 112 -7.06 1.90 10.13
CA GLU A 112 -6.06 2.12 11.18
C GLU A 112 -5.34 0.80 11.53
N ASN A 113 -4.08 0.89 11.95
CA ASN A 113 -3.16 -0.22 12.22
C ASN A 113 -2.71 -1.01 10.97
N TRP A 114 -3.05 -0.54 9.77
CA TRP A 114 -2.54 -1.08 8.52
C TRP A 114 -1.78 -0.03 7.72
N VAL A 115 -0.76 -0.48 7.02
CA VAL A 115 0.07 0.35 6.13
C VAL A 115 0.19 -0.34 4.79
N LEU A 116 0.13 0.43 3.69
CA LEU A 116 0.46 -0.09 2.36
C LEU A 116 1.94 0.16 2.08
N LYS A 117 2.71 -0.91 1.89
CA LYS A 117 4.13 -0.84 1.51
C LYS A 117 4.29 -1.12 0.03
N ILE A 118 4.92 -0.18 -0.68
CA ILE A 118 5.17 -0.26 -2.12
C ILE A 118 6.59 -0.74 -2.39
N TYR A 119 6.72 -1.66 -3.34
CA TYR A 119 7.97 -2.27 -3.78
C TYR A 119 8.05 -2.31 -5.31
N SER A 120 9.25 -2.42 -5.85
CA SER A 120 9.42 -2.82 -7.25
C SER A 120 8.94 -4.25 -7.47
N ARG A 121 8.52 -4.57 -8.70
CA ARG A 121 8.21 -5.96 -9.04
C ARG A 121 9.48 -6.80 -9.14
N SER A 122 9.42 -8.04 -8.65
CA SER A 122 10.56 -8.95 -8.60
C SER A 122 11.22 -9.13 -9.97
N SER A 123 10.44 -9.30 -11.04
CA SER A 123 10.99 -9.47 -12.40
C SER A 123 11.80 -8.26 -12.88
N LEU A 124 11.35 -7.04 -12.57
CA LEU A 124 12.06 -5.80 -12.93
C LEU A 124 13.27 -5.58 -12.01
N GLY A 125 13.14 -5.91 -10.73
CA GLY A 125 14.24 -5.87 -9.78
C GLY A 125 15.37 -6.82 -10.18
N PHE A 126 15.07 -8.08 -10.49
CA PHE A 126 16.06 -9.08 -10.90
C PHE A 126 16.72 -8.77 -12.25
N LYS A 127 15.91 -8.36 -13.24
CA LYS A 127 16.41 -8.17 -14.61
C LYS A 127 17.20 -6.87 -14.78
N TYR A 128 16.75 -5.79 -14.12
CA TYR A 128 17.24 -4.43 -14.36
C TYR A 128 17.75 -3.74 -13.09
N ARG A 129 17.63 -4.35 -11.91
CA ARG A 129 17.81 -3.65 -10.63
C ARG A 129 16.96 -2.37 -10.58
N LEU A 130 15.73 -2.46 -11.11
CA LEU A 130 14.77 -1.36 -10.99
C LEU A 130 14.34 -1.24 -9.53
N TRP A 131 14.71 -0.16 -8.89
CA TRP A 131 14.42 0.09 -7.48
C TRP A 131 13.52 1.31 -7.32
N LEU A 132 12.69 1.29 -6.28
CA LEU A 132 12.13 2.53 -5.78
C LEU A 132 13.27 3.33 -5.13
N ASP A 133 13.29 4.66 -5.37
CA ASP A 133 14.34 5.54 -4.83
C ASP A 133 14.39 5.55 -3.29
N ASN A 134 13.24 5.38 -2.65
CA ASN A 134 13.11 5.21 -1.20
C ASN A 134 13.13 3.75 -0.73
N LEU A 135 13.50 2.80 -1.59
CA LEU A 135 13.52 1.35 -1.40
C LEU A 135 12.13 0.75 -1.10
N THR A 136 11.38 1.36 -0.20
CA THR A 136 10.01 0.98 0.15
C THR A 136 9.17 2.24 0.29
N GLY A 137 8.10 2.36 -0.49
CA GLY A 137 7.09 3.40 -0.28
C GLY A 137 6.24 3.05 0.95
N ILE A 138 6.01 4.02 1.82
CA ILE A 138 5.13 3.87 2.99
C ILE A 138 3.91 4.76 2.75
N ILE A 139 2.73 4.13 2.69
CA ILE A 139 1.45 4.82 2.54
C ILE A 139 0.65 4.55 3.81
N ASP A 140 0.58 5.55 4.65
CA ASP A 140 -0.11 5.50 5.93
C ASP A 140 -1.63 5.61 5.75
N SER A 141 -2.40 5.19 6.75
CA SER A 141 -3.88 5.21 6.69
C SER A 141 -4.45 6.61 6.53
N ASP A 142 -3.82 7.61 7.13
CA ASP A 142 -4.23 9.02 7.07
C ASP A 142 -3.78 9.74 5.79
N TYR A 143 -2.95 9.11 4.94
CA TYR A 143 -2.46 9.74 3.71
C TYR A 143 -3.59 10.08 2.73
N SER A 144 -4.68 9.33 2.74
CA SER A 144 -5.86 9.60 1.92
C SER A 144 -6.54 10.95 2.20
N ASN A 145 -6.27 11.56 3.36
CA ASN A 145 -6.81 12.86 3.78
C ASN A 145 -5.93 14.04 3.38
N SER A 146 -4.80 13.79 2.70
CA SER A 146 -3.87 14.83 2.26
C SER A 146 -4.46 15.70 1.15
N ASP A 147 -3.97 16.94 1.02
CA ASP A 147 -4.44 17.94 0.02
C ASP A 147 -4.39 17.44 -1.44
N ASN A 148 -3.53 16.44 -1.73
CA ASN A 148 -3.44 15.78 -3.03
C ASN A 148 -4.35 14.53 -3.12
N GLU A 149 -5.40 14.43 -2.32
CA GLU A 149 -6.30 13.28 -2.23
C GLU A 149 -5.61 11.95 -1.85
N GLY A 150 -4.40 12.00 -1.28
CA GLY A 150 -3.59 10.80 -1.03
C GLY A 150 -3.04 10.15 -2.31
N HIS A 151 -2.82 10.92 -3.36
CA HIS A 151 -2.30 10.44 -4.63
C HIS A 151 -0.93 9.79 -4.47
N ILE A 152 -0.82 8.52 -4.78
CA ILE A 152 0.42 7.74 -4.66
C ILE A 152 1.34 8.05 -5.83
N PHE A 153 2.56 8.49 -5.52
CA PHE A 153 3.64 8.67 -6.47
C PHE A 153 4.67 7.56 -6.31
N ILE A 154 5.11 6.97 -7.41
CA ILE A 154 6.16 5.96 -7.41
C ILE A 154 7.35 6.48 -8.21
N LYS A 155 8.50 6.60 -7.54
CA LYS A 155 9.75 7.01 -8.15
C LYS A 155 10.69 5.82 -8.25
N VAL A 156 11.15 5.51 -9.47
CA VAL A 156 12.00 4.36 -9.75
C VAL A 156 13.23 4.75 -10.53
N THR A 157 14.34 4.05 -10.25
CA THR A 157 15.62 4.21 -10.93
C THR A 157 16.06 2.87 -11.54
N ASN A 158 16.52 2.90 -12.77
CA ASN A 158 17.22 1.78 -13.39
C ASN A 158 18.67 1.72 -12.88
N ASN A 159 18.93 0.85 -11.90
CA ASN A 159 20.26 0.65 -11.31
C ASN A 159 21.03 -0.51 -11.95
N SER A 160 20.74 -0.86 -13.21
CA SER A 160 21.49 -1.88 -13.93
C SER A 160 22.97 -1.50 -14.02
N LEU A 161 23.84 -2.46 -13.76
CA LEU A 161 25.30 -2.31 -13.97
C LEU A 161 25.70 -2.59 -15.41
N GLU A 162 24.76 -3.01 -16.24
CA GLU A 162 24.92 -3.25 -17.67
C GLU A 162 24.10 -2.21 -18.43
N ASP A 163 24.40 -1.94 -19.69
CA ASP A 163 23.64 -1.01 -20.54
C ASP A 163 22.26 -1.59 -20.91
N LYS A 164 21.47 -1.95 -19.90
CA LYS A 164 20.11 -2.46 -20.08
C LYS A 164 19.11 -1.32 -19.97
N ILE A 165 18.26 -1.21 -20.97
CA ILE A 165 17.15 -0.25 -20.99
C ILE A 165 15.92 -0.94 -20.37
N VAL A 166 15.33 -0.32 -19.36
CA VAL A 166 13.99 -0.66 -18.88
C VAL A 166 13.00 -0.02 -19.81
N SER A 167 12.12 -0.80 -20.43
CA SER A 167 11.01 -0.32 -21.24
C SER A 167 9.72 -0.80 -20.64
N ILE A 168 8.82 0.13 -20.31
CA ILE A 168 7.51 -0.09 -19.71
C ILE A 168 6.47 0.58 -20.60
N ASN A 169 5.50 -0.17 -21.06
CA ASN A 169 4.36 0.39 -21.77
C ASN A 169 3.29 0.84 -20.79
N ARG A 170 2.43 1.74 -21.22
CA ARG A 170 1.21 2.06 -20.47
C ARG A 170 0.39 0.79 -20.25
N GLY A 171 -0.07 0.59 -18.99
CA GLY A 171 -0.77 -0.62 -18.56
C GLY A 171 0.15 -1.74 -18.10
N ASP A 172 1.48 -1.66 -18.35
CA ASP A 172 2.41 -2.63 -17.80
C ASP A 172 2.55 -2.44 -16.29
N LYS A 173 2.62 -3.55 -15.58
CA LYS A 173 2.79 -3.59 -14.13
C LYS A 173 4.24 -3.32 -13.77
N PHE A 174 4.53 -2.23 -13.04
CA PHE A 174 5.90 -1.81 -12.74
C PHE A 174 6.25 -1.81 -11.24
N ALA A 175 5.26 -1.73 -10.38
CA ALA A 175 5.39 -1.80 -8.93
C ALA A 175 4.32 -2.71 -8.31
N GLN A 176 4.45 -3.02 -7.04
CA GLN A 176 3.46 -3.78 -6.28
C GLN A 176 3.36 -3.25 -4.86
N GLY A 177 2.17 -3.32 -4.29
CA GLY A 177 1.91 -2.94 -2.90
C GLY A 177 1.43 -4.12 -2.08
N ILE A 178 1.83 -4.22 -0.83
CA ILE A 178 1.30 -5.18 0.15
C ILE A 178 0.82 -4.44 1.38
N PHE A 179 -0.31 -4.87 1.94
CA PHE A 179 -0.79 -4.38 3.22
C PHE A 179 -0.12 -5.15 4.37
N VAL A 180 0.36 -4.41 5.36
CA VAL A 180 1.03 -4.96 6.54
C VAL A 180 0.43 -4.32 7.78
N GLN A 181 0.11 -5.13 8.78
CA GLN A 181 -0.29 -4.63 10.08
C GLN A 181 0.93 -4.08 10.83
N TYR A 182 0.75 -2.99 11.56
CA TYR A 182 1.79 -2.41 12.41
C TYR A 182 1.25 -2.17 13.82
N GLY A 183 2.16 -2.00 14.77
CA GLY A 183 1.84 -1.59 16.14
C GLY A 183 2.47 -0.25 16.47
N THR A 184 1.93 0.42 17.48
CA THR A 184 2.48 1.64 18.07
C THR A 184 3.21 1.30 19.37
N VAL A 185 4.04 2.21 19.86
CA VAL A 185 4.69 2.08 21.16
C VAL A 185 3.70 2.33 22.29
N ILE A 186 4.05 1.84 23.50
CA ILE A 186 3.35 2.23 24.72
C ILE A 186 3.61 3.72 24.93
N ASP A 187 2.63 4.47 25.37
CA ASP A 187 2.71 5.92 25.58
C ASP A 187 2.77 6.74 24.26
N ASP A 188 2.21 6.21 23.18
CA ASP A 188 2.00 6.97 21.95
C ASP A 188 0.83 7.95 22.14
N ASP A 189 1.14 9.25 22.21
CA ASP A 189 0.19 10.33 22.48
C ASP A 189 0.04 11.31 21.28
N VAL A 190 0.45 10.86 20.08
CA VAL A 190 0.33 11.67 18.85
C VAL A 190 -1.15 11.87 18.50
N VAL A 191 -1.54 13.16 18.40
CA VAL A 191 -2.92 13.57 18.07
C VAL A 191 -3.00 14.41 16.79
N GLU A 192 -1.85 14.73 16.19
CA GLU A 192 -1.79 15.53 14.98
C GLU A 192 -2.31 14.75 13.79
N GLU A 193 -3.18 15.38 13.00
CA GLU A 193 -3.63 14.86 11.71
C GLU A 193 -2.65 15.25 10.59
N ARG A 194 -2.45 14.35 9.64
CA ARG A 194 -1.62 14.61 8.47
C ARG A 194 -2.25 15.67 7.57
N ASN A 195 -1.43 16.61 7.13
CA ASN A 195 -1.78 17.56 6.09
C ASN A 195 -0.66 17.61 5.03
N GLY A 196 -0.68 16.65 4.12
CA GLY A 196 0.27 16.56 3.02
C GLY A 196 1.17 15.32 3.03
N GLY A 197 2.00 15.14 1.99
CA GLY A 197 2.93 14.04 1.79
C GLY A 197 4.38 14.51 1.55
N PHE A 198 5.31 13.59 1.32
CA PHE A 198 6.72 13.84 0.96
C PHE A 198 7.50 14.76 1.91
N GLY A 199 7.34 14.58 3.23
CA GLY A 199 8.10 15.33 4.25
C GLY A 199 7.40 16.58 4.77
N SER A 200 6.10 16.77 4.51
CA SER A 200 5.30 17.87 5.06
C SER A 200 5.15 17.83 6.59
N THR A 201 5.48 16.70 7.23
CA THR A 201 5.48 16.54 8.70
C THR A 201 6.70 17.17 9.38
N ASN A 202 7.65 17.73 8.63
CA ASN A 202 8.86 18.40 9.16
C ASN A 202 8.72 19.92 9.11
N LYS A 203 7.64 20.48 9.65
CA LYS A 203 7.53 21.93 9.89
C LYS A 203 7.51 22.22 11.36
#